data_44b32900957255a76e62661a6db87aa3
#
_entry.id   44b32900957255a76e62661a6db87aa3
#
_cell.length_a   1.000
_cell.length_b   1.000
_cell.length_c   1.000
_cell.angle_alpha   90.00
_cell.angle_beta   90.00
_cell.angle_gamma   90.00
#
_symmetry.space_group_name_H-M   'P 1'
#
loop_
_entity.id
_entity.type
_entity.pdbx_description
1 polymer ?
#
loop_
_entity_poly.entity_id
_entity_poly.type
_entity_poly.pdbx_seq_one_letter_code
_entity_poly.pdbx_strand_id
1 'polypeptide(L)'
;MGTPHGVEITGPMKDRYDEILTTEALEFLADLHRRFEPRRQELLAARKRRQEEISAGANLDFLPDTKAIREDPDWRVAPPAPGLVDRRVEITGPTDRKM
;
A
#
# COMPACT_ATOMS: atom_id res chain seq x y z
N MET A 1 27.43 -13.96 1.66
CA MET A 1 26.75 -12.67 1.47
C MET A 1 26.45 -12.06 2.84
N GLY A 2 26.82 -10.81 3.04
CA GLY A 2 26.51 -10.12 4.28
C GLY A 2 25.15 -9.42 4.20
N THR A 3 24.36 -9.50 5.26
CA THR A 3 23.17 -8.64 5.38
C THR A 3 23.58 -7.22 5.73
N PRO A 4 22.84 -6.20 5.27
CA PRO A 4 23.09 -4.82 5.66
C PRO A 4 22.98 -4.61 7.18
N HIS A 5 23.56 -3.52 7.66
CA HIS A 5 23.50 -3.18 9.09
C HIS A 5 22.06 -3.10 9.60
N GLY A 6 21.75 -3.83 10.66
CA GLY A 6 20.42 -3.88 11.27
C GLY A 6 19.40 -4.71 10.51
N VAL A 7 19.83 -5.55 9.57
CA VAL A 7 18.97 -6.50 8.84
C VAL A 7 19.38 -7.92 9.17
N GLU A 8 18.42 -8.75 9.53
CA GLU A 8 18.59 -10.18 9.77
C GLU A 8 17.53 -10.96 8.99
N ILE A 9 17.96 -12.04 8.33
CA ILE A 9 17.06 -12.99 7.71
C ILE A 9 16.86 -14.14 8.68
N THR A 10 15.70 -14.23 9.31
CA THR A 10 15.35 -15.26 10.29
C THR A 10 14.67 -16.47 9.68
N GLY A 11 14.17 -16.36 8.46
CA GLY A 11 13.54 -17.44 7.73
C GLY A 11 14.54 -18.38 7.04
N PRO A 12 14.14 -19.60 6.69
CA PRO A 12 15.01 -20.53 5.98
C PRO A 12 15.33 -20.01 4.56
N MET A 13 16.60 -19.96 4.22
CA MET A 13 17.06 -19.69 2.86
C MET A 13 16.91 -20.95 2.02
N LYS A 14 16.05 -20.90 1.01
CA LYS A 14 15.87 -21.98 0.04
C LYS A 14 16.72 -21.73 -1.21
N ASP A 15 16.74 -22.72 -2.08
CA ASP A 15 17.45 -22.64 -3.36
C ASP A 15 17.04 -21.39 -4.15
N ARG A 16 18.03 -20.67 -4.66
CA ARG A 16 17.92 -19.46 -5.46
C ARG A 16 17.36 -18.22 -4.74
N TYR A 17 17.12 -18.23 -3.43
CA TYR A 17 16.66 -17.04 -2.70
C TYR A 17 17.73 -15.94 -2.69
N ASP A 18 18.98 -16.30 -2.70
CA ASP A 18 20.12 -15.38 -2.75
C ASP A 18 20.20 -14.59 -4.08
N GLU A 19 19.61 -15.10 -5.16
CA GLU A 19 19.51 -14.37 -6.42
C GLU A 19 18.61 -13.13 -6.31
N ILE A 20 17.63 -13.14 -5.40
CA ILE A 20 16.67 -12.07 -5.17
C ILE A 20 17.05 -11.25 -3.94
N LEU A 21 17.46 -11.92 -2.85
CA LEU A 21 17.81 -11.29 -1.58
C LEU A 21 19.28 -10.85 -1.59
N THR A 22 19.65 -10.06 -2.57
CA THR A 22 20.98 -9.46 -2.67
C THR A 22 21.18 -8.41 -1.59
N THR A 23 22.43 -8.03 -1.32
CA THR A 23 22.73 -6.96 -0.36
C THR A 23 22.02 -5.67 -0.73
N GLU A 24 22.03 -5.28 -1.99
CA GLU A 24 21.38 -4.07 -2.49
C GLU A 24 19.85 -4.11 -2.33
N ALA A 25 19.23 -5.26 -2.60
CA ALA A 25 17.79 -5.44 -2.39
C ALA A 25 17.42 -5.31 -0.91
N LEU A 26 18.22 -5.89 -0.02
CA LEU A 26 18.01 -5.78 1.43
C LEU A 26 18.26 -4.37 1.95
N GLU A 27 19.25 -3.64 1.43
CA GLU A 27 19.48 -2.22 1.73
C GLU A 27 18.27 -1.37 1.31
N PHE A 28 17.73 -1.60 0.12
CA PHE A 28 16.53 -0.92 -0.35
C PHE A 28 15.32 -1.15 0.56
N LEU A 29 15.07 -2.40 0.96
CA LEU A 29 13.99 -2.73 1.90
C LEU A 29 14.20 -2.09 3.27
N ALA A 30 15.44 -2.08 3.77
CA ALA A 30 15.77 -1.44 5.04
C ALA A 30 15.54 0.08 4.98
N ASP A 31 15.90 0.73 3.87
CA ASP A 31 15.67 2.17 3.66
C ASP A 31 14.17 2.49 3.62
N LEU A 32 13.39 1.71 2.87
CA LEU A 32 11.94 1.85 2.86
C LEU A 32 11.34 1.72 4.27
N HIS A 33 11.75 0.70 5.00
CA HIS A 33 11.27 0.49 6.37
C HIS A 33 11.60 1.68 7.27
N ARG A 34 12.86 2.16 7.27
CA ARG A 34 13.28 3.28 8.10
C ARG A 34 12.57 4.59 7.77
N ARG A 35 12.25 4.81 6.50
CA ARG A 35 11.53 6.02 6.06
C ARG A 35 10.04 5.98 6.39
N PHE A 36 9.40 4.83 6.21
CA PHE A 36 7.95 4.75 6.21
C PHE A 36 7.34 4.07 7.43
N GLU A 37 8.11 3.36 8.25
CA GLU A 37 7.57 2.66 9.44
C GLU A 37 6.88 3.61 10.44
N PRO A 38 7.39 4.81 10.76
CA PRO A 38 6.67 5.74 11.64
C PRO A 38 5.29 6.11 11.07
N ARG A 39 5.21 6.38 9.77
CA ARG A 39 3.94 6.70 9.11
C ARG A 39 2.99 5.50 9.08
N ARG A 40 3.51 4.31 8.85
CA ARG A 40 2.73 3.07 8.91
C ARG A 40 2.11 2.88 10.30
N GLN A 41 2.87 3.05 11.36
CA GLN A 41 2.37 2.94 12.74
C GLN A 41 1.31 4.00 13.06
N GLU A 42 1.52 5.24 12.60
CA GLU A 42 0.53 6.31 12.73
C GLU A 42 -0.81 5.93 12.06
N LEU A 43 -0.76 5.41 10.84
CA LEU A 43 -1.96 4.99 10.10
C LEU A 43 -2.66 3.80 10.76
N LEU A 44 -1.93 2.83 11.28
CA LEU A 44 -2.49 1.71 12.02
C LEU A 44 -3.18 2.17 13.31
N ALA A 45 -2.58 3.12 14.02
CA ALA A 45 -3.20 3.73 15.22
C ALA A 45 -4.46 4.54 14.84
N ALA A 46 -4.43 5.28 13.74
CA ALA A 46 -5.60 6.01 13.23
C ALA A 46 -6.73 5.05 12.86
N ARG A 47 -6.43 3.93 12.22
CA ARG A 47 -7.40 2.88 11.91
C ARG A 47 -8.05 2.31 13.17
N LYS A 48 -7.27 2.05 14.20
CA LYS A 48 -7.79 1.57 15.48
C LYS A 48 -8.74 2.58 16.13
N ARG A 49 -8.33 3.85 16.21
CA ARG A 49 -9.19 4.92 16.74
C ARG A 49 -10.49 5.03 15.95
N ARG A 50 -10.45 4.98 14.64
CA ARG A 50 -11.64 5.02 13.79
C ARG A 50 -12.57 3.84 14.05
N GLN A 51 -12.04 2.65 14.25
CA GLN A 51 -12.84 1.48 14.63
C GLN A 51 -13.52 1.66 16.00
N GLU A 52 -12.82 2.23 16.96
CA GLU A 52 -13.37 2.55 18.29
C GLU A 52 -14.52 3.55 18.19
N GLU A 53 -14.38 4.61 17.39
CA GLU A 53 -15.44 5.59 17.12
C GLU A 53 -16.68 4.93 16.49
N ILE A 54 -16.49 4.08 15.48
CA ILE A 54 -17.59 3.35 14.83
C ILE A 54 -18.28 2.42 15.82
N SER A 55 -17.54 1.71 16.66
CA SER A 55 -18.07 0.84 17.68
C SER A 55 -18.85 1.62 18.77
N ALA A 56 -18.52 2.88 18.99
CA ALA A 56 -19.22 3.80 19.88
C ALA A 56 -20.45 4.47 19.21
N GLY A 57 -20.77 4.15 17.97
CA GLY A 57 -21.97 4.62 17.27
C GLY A 57 -21.73 5.72 16.23
N ALA A 58 -20.48 6.04 15.87
CA ALA A 58 -20.21 6.99 14.80
C ALA A 58 -20.62 6.42 13.43
N ASN A 59 -21.24 7.26 12.61
CA ASN A 59 -21.63 6.89 11.26
C ASN A 59 -20.42 6.92 10.30
N LEU A 60 -20.49 6.07 9.27
CA LEU A 60 -19.60 6.18 8.11
C LEU A 60 -20.14 7.28 7.22
N ASP A 61 -19.35 8.34 7.06
CA ASP A 61 -19.69 9.51 6.25
C ASP A 61 -18.47 9.95 5.45
N PHE A 62 -18.70 10.87 4.51
CA PHE A 62 -17.61 11.48 3.74
C PHE A 62 -16.71 12.34 4.63
N LEU A 63 -15.42 12.37 4.31
CA LEU A 63 -14.47 13.21 5.03
C LEU A 63 -14.75 14.70 4.80
N PRO A 64 -14.72 15.54 5.86
CA PRO A 64 -14.88 17.00 5.72
C PRO A 64 -13.86 17.61 4.75
N ASP A 65 -12.62 17.10 4.75
CA ASP A 65 -11.51 17.61 3.93
C ASP A 65 -11.76 17.50 2.42
N THR A 66 -12.63 16.57 2.00
CA THR A 66 -12.99 16.38 0.58
C THR A 66 -14.28 17.09 0.18
N LYS A 67 -14.89 17.88 1.09
CA LYS A 67 -16.15 18.58 0.85
C LYS A 67 -16.07 19.49 -0.37
N ALA A 68 -15.02 20.28 -0.47
CA ALA A 68 -14.82 21.22 -1.59
C ALA A 68 -14.81 20.51 -2.95
N ILE A 69 -14.22 19.29 -3.02
CA ILE A 69 -14.21 18.49 -4.24
C ILE A 69 -15.61 17.95 -4.57
N ARG A 70 -16.33 17.47 -3.57
CA ARG A 70 -17.68 16.90 -3.78
C ARG A 70 -18.72 17.93 -4.17
N GLU A 71 -18.54 19.17 -3.71
CA GLU A 71 -19.47 20.28 -3.96
C GLU A 71 -19.08 21.14 -5.17
N ASP A 72 -17.93 20.85 -5.79
CA ASP A 72 -17.48 21.56 -6.99
C ASP A 72 -18.29 21.08 -8.22
N PRO A 73 -19.15 21.95 -8.80
CA PRO A 73 -19.96 21.58 -9.96
C PRO A 73 -19.15 21.41 -11.23
N ASP A 74 -17.92 21.91 -11.26
CA ASP A 74 -17.04 21.88 -12.43
C ASP A 74 -16.04 20.72 -12.38
N TRP A 75 -15.94 20.02 -11.22
CA TRP A 75 -15.05 18.87 -11.11
C TRP A 75 -15.46 17.74 -12.05
N ARG A 76 -14.51 17.24 -12.80
CA ARG A 76 -14.68 16.11 -13.72
C ARG A 76 -13.49 15.16 -13.58
N VAL A 77 -13.75 13.87 -13.75
CA VAL A 77 -12.68 12.87 -13.84
C VAL A 77 -11.86 13.09 -15.10
N ALA A 78 -10.57 12.87 -15.02
CA ALA A 78 -9.69 12.94 -16.18
C ALA A 78 -10.09 11.91 -17.27
N PRO A 79 -9.81 12.18 -18.56
CA PRO A 79 -9.98 11.19 -19.61
C PRO A 79 -9.21 9.89 -19.32
N PRO A 80 -9.69 8.73 -19.80
CA PRO A 80 -8.96 7.48 -19.65
C PRO A 80 -7.54 7.56 -20.23
N ALA A 81 -6.60 6.86 -19.63
CA ALA A 81 -5.27 6.68 -20.22
C ALA A 81 -5.37 6.01 -21.61
N PRO A 82 -4.43 6.26 -22.55
CA PRO A 82 -4.53 5.78 -23.92
C PRO A 82 -4.79 4.27 -24.08
N GLY A 83 -4.20 3.46 -23.22
CA GLY A 83 -4.42 2.01 -23.22
C GLY A 83 -5.73 1.53 -22.58
N LEU A 84 -6.53 2.43 -22.02
CA LEU A 84 -7.74 2.11 -21.25
C LEU A 84 -9.01 2.69 -21.87
N VAL A 85 -9.00 3.06 -23.13
CA VAL A 85 -10.14 3.68 -23.81
C VAL A 85 -11.29 2.70 -24.02
N ASP A 86 -10.97 1.45 -24.32
CA ASP A 86 -11.96 0.36 -24.47
C ASP A 86 -11.73 -0.69 -23.38
N ARG A 87 -12.61 -0.68 -22.39
CA ARG A 87 -12.55 -1.56 -21.21
C ARG A 87 -13.73 -2.54 -21.14
N ARG A 88 -14.31 -2.90 -22.28
CA ARG A 88 -15.46 -3.83 -22.33
C ARG A 88 -15.11 -5.22 -21.81
N VAL A 89 -13.86 -5.63 -21.93
CA VAL A 89 -13.38 -6.91 -21.39
C VAL A 89 -12.21 -6.62 -20.43
N GLU A 90 -12.43 -6.89 -19.17
CA GLU A 90 -11.42 -6.75 -18.11
C GLU A 90 -11.46 -7.97 -17.20
N ILE A 91 -10.31 -8.34 -16.68
CA ILE A 91 -10.18 -9.33 -15.63
C ILE A 91 -9.26 -8.79 -14.54
N THR A 92 -9.65 -8.98 -13.30
CA THR A 92 -8.85 -8.62 -12.13
C THR A 92 -8.63 -9.87 -11.30
N GLY A 93 -7.42 -10.08 -10.86
CA GLY A 93 -7.09 -11.20 -10.01
C GLY A 93 -5.74 -11.01 -9.32
N PRO A 94 -5.42 -11.83 -8.32
CA PRO A 94 -4.12 -11.80 -7.67
C PRO A 94 -3.02 -12.29 -8.62
N THR A 95 -1.78 -11.89 -8.33
CA THR A 95 -0.58 -12.35 -9.04
C THR A 95 -0.11 -13.74 -8.57
N ASP A 96 -1.03 -14.66 -8.40
CA ASP A 96 -0.76 -16.02 -7.96
C ASP A 96 -0.54 -16.93 -9.19
N ARG A 97 0.41 -17.85 -9.11
CA ARG A 97 0.72 -18.80 -10.20
C ARG A 97 -0.47 -19.70 -10.58
N LYS A 98 -1.43 -19.88 -9.68
CA LYS A 98 -2.63 -20.71 -9.90
C LYS A 98 -3.78 -19.95 -10.55
N MET A 99 -3.62 -18.66 -10.74
CA MET A 99 -4.56 -17.80 -11.49
C MET A 99 -4.19 -17.77 -13.01
#